data_58c76831cb164690827fec64c9b4393d
#
_entry.id   58c76831cb164690827fec64c9b4393d
#
_cell.length_a   1.000
_cell.length_b   1.000
_cell.length_c   1.000
_cell.angle_alpha   90.00
_cell.angle_beta   90.00
_cell.angle_gamma   90.00
#
_symmetry.space_group_name_H-M   'P 1'
#
loop_
_entity.id
_entity.type
_entity.pdbx_description
1 polymer ?
#
loop_
_entity_poly.entity_id
_entity_poly.type
_entity_poly.pdbx_seq_one_letter_code
_entity_poly.pdbx_strand_id
1 'polypeptide(L)'
;MLNKVADYISKKVADKLNGMFKTDRENYEKYWDDISPFIKFGCLKDEKFGEKMKNSMLYKNLDHKYMTLEDIIKEAKGEEADAAKTEEAKAEETKTDAEESKDADAKEEEKTRIFYVTDEVQQSQYINMFKAQGQDAIILTHNIDSAFITYLEQKHQEVQFLRIDADVHDSLKDEVAEDEKEEFQKTTDSLVEIFRKELGNEKLDVKVEKLKDENVASMAVLLRKTEECRR
;
A
#
# COMPACT_ATOMS: atom_id res chain seq x y z
N MET A 1 3.85 -35.04 -23.79
CA MET A 1 3.49 -34.27 -25.01
C MET A 1 2.68 -33.04 -24.68
N LEU A 2 1.63 -33.10 -23.87
CA LEU A 2 0.76 -31.98 -23.47
C LEU A 2 1.54 -30.79 -22.85
N ASN A 3 2.50 -31.04 -21.97
CA ASN A 3 3.29 -29.97 -21.35
C ASN A 3 4.10 -29.15 -22.36
N LYS A 4 4.70 -29.82 -23.37
CA LYS A 4 5.45 -29.09 -24.42
C LYS A 4 4.57 -28.21 -25.29
N VAL A 5 3.32 -28.62 -25.53
CA VAL A 5 2.33 -27.82 -26.26
C VAL A 5 1.89 -26.63 -25.40
N ALA A 6 1.62 -26.83 -24.10
CA ALA A 6 1.29 -25.76 -23.16
C ALA A 6 2.43 -24.72 -23.08
N ASP A 7 3.68 -25.16 -22.88
CA ASP A 7 4.85 -24.29 -22.83
C ASP A 7 5.01 -23.47 -24.13
N TYR A 8 4.78 -24.10 -25.30
CA TYR A 8 4.84 -23.39 -26.56
C TYR A 8 3.76 -22.32 -26.68
N ILE A 9 2.51 -22.63 -26.29
CA ILE A 9 1.40 -21.69 -26.33
C ILE A 9 1.68 -20.54 -25.38
N SER A 10 2.04 -20.80 -24.10
CA SER A 10 2.38 -19.77 -23.12
C SER A 10 3.47 -18.83 -23.62
N LYS A 11 4.52 -19.40 -24.23
CA LYS A 11 5.59 -18.60 -24.85
C LYS A 11 5.05 -17.68 -25.95
N LYS A 12 4.23 -18.20 -26.86
CA LYS A 12 3.66 -17.41 -27.97
C LYS A 12 2.70 -16.32 -27.48
N VAL A 13 1.92 -16.63 -26.47
CA VAL A 13 1.04 -15.64 -25.83
C VAL A 13 1.87 -14.50 -25.22
N ALA A 14 2.88 -14.84 -24.41
CA ALA A 14 3.76 -13.83 -23.82
C ALA A 14 4.47 -12.98 -24.89
N ASP A 15 5.01 -13.60 -25.93
CA ASP A 15 5.67 -12.90 -27.03
C ASP A 15 4.70 -11.95 -27.77
N LYS A 16 3.43 -12.35 -27.96
CA LYS A 16 2.39 -11.50 -28.57
C LYS A 16 2.01 -10.34 -27.69
N LEU A 17 1.77 -10.59 -26.40
CA LEU A 17 1.41 -9.56 -25.42
C LEU A 17 2.52 -8.52 -25.25
N ASN A 18 3.78 -8.97 -25.15
CA ASN A 18 4.95 -8.08 -25.12
C ASN A 18 5.09 -7.26 -26.41
N GLY A 19 4.75 -7.86 -27.56
CA GLY A 19 4.70 -7.15 -28.82
C GLY A 19 3.67 -6.02 -28.79
N MET A 20 2.43 -6.31 -28.38
CA MET A 20 1.36 -5.30 -28.26
C MET A 20 1.72 -4.21 -27.26
N PHE A 21 2.28 -4.56 -26.10
CA PHE A 21 2.75 -3.60 -25.10
C PHE A 21 3.74 -2.57 -25.70
N LYS A 22 4.62 -2.99 -26.63
CA LYS A 22 5.65 -2.14 -27.23
C LYS A 22 5.17 -1.36 -28.44
N THR A 23 4.28 -1.93 -29.24
CA THR A 23 3.93 -1.38 -30.56
C THR A 23 2.50 -0.83 -30.64
N ASP A 24 1.63 -1.24 -29.71
CA ASP A 24 0.21 -0.90 -29.70
C ASP A 24 -0.29 -0.78 -28.25
N ARG A 25 0.30 0.15 -27.51
CA ARG A 25 0.08 0.35 -26.09
C ARG A 25 -1.38 0.66 -25.77
N GLU A 26 -2.03 1.46 -26.59
CA GLU A 26 -3.43 1.88 -26.41
C GLU A 26 -4.38 0.67 -26.42
N ASN A 27 -4.25 -0.21 -27.41
CA ASN A 27 -5.07 -1.43 -27.43
C ASN A 27 -4.68 -2.41 -26.32
N TYR A 28 -3.41 -2.46 -25.93
CA TYR A 28 -2.99 -3.28 -24.80
C TYR A 28 -3.64 -2.84 -23.49
N GLU A 29 -3.68 -1.55 -23.20
CA GLU A 29 -4.33 -0.98 -22.02
C GLU A 29 -5.85 -1.18 -22.05
N LYS A 30 -6.47 -1.00 -23.21
CA LYS A 30 -7.91 -1.18 -23.39
C LYS A 30 -8.42 -2.56 -22.98
N TYR A 31 -7.62 -3.59 -23.25
CA TYR A 31 -7.98 -4.99 -22.91
C TYR A 31 -7.35 -5.47 -21.62
N TRP A 32 -6.53 -4.66 -20.98
CA TRP A 32 -5.75 -5.09 -19.82
C TRP A 32 -6.62 -5.58 -18.66
N ASP A 33 -7.69 -4.89 -18.33
CA ASP A 33 -8.56 -5.27 -17.22
C ASP A 33 -9.19 -6.66 -17.42
N ASP A 34 -9.56 -6.98 -18.67
CA ASP A 34 -10.16 -8.27 -19.00
C ASP A 34 -9.15 -9.41 -18.97
N ILE A 35 -7.91 -9.16 -19.39
CA ILE A 35 -6.89 -10.21 -19.52
C ILE A 35 -5.98 -10.33 -18.31
N SER A 36 -5.85 -9.29 -17.49
CA SER A 36 -4.91 -9.24 -16.37
C SER A 36 -5.08 -10.38 -15.36
N PRO A 37 -6.30 -10.83 -14.97
CA PRO A 37 -6.44 -11.96 -14.04
C PRO A 37 -5.85 -13.25 -14.60
N PHE A 38 -5.99 -13.50 -15.90
CA PHE A 38 -5.45 -14.69 -16.56
C PHE A 38 -3.93 -14.61 -16.66
N ILE A 39 -3.37 -13.43 -16.94
CA ILE A 39 -1.94 -13.21 -16.99
C ILE A 39 -1.32 -13.41 -15.61
N LYS A 40 -1.92 -12.80 -14.57
CA LYS A 40 -1.50 -12.97 -13.17
C LYS A 40 -1.53 -14.45 -12.77
N PHE A 41 -2.60 -15.17 -13.11
CA PHE A 41 -2.68 -16.62 -12.87
C PHE A 41 -1.56 -17.38 -13.61
N GLY A 42 -1.28 -17.03 -14.86
CA GLY A 42 -0.18 -17.60 -15.63
C GLY A 42 1.18 -17.39 -14.96
N CYS A 43 1.44 -16.19 -14.45
CA CYS A 43 2.68 -15.88 -13.73
C CYS A 43 2.84 -16.70 -12.45
N LEU A 44 1.73 -16.93 -11.72
CA LEU A 44 1.73 -17.76 -10.51
C LEU A 44 1.97 -19.24 -10.79
N LYS A 45 1.60 -19.73 -11.97
CA LYS A 45 1.70 -21.15 -12.36
C LYS A 45 2.98 -21.49 -13.12
N ASP A 46 3.50 -20.55 -13.89
CA ASP A 46 4.68 -20.74 -14.75
C ASP A 46 5.65 -19.58 -14.57
N GLU A 47 6.74 -19.87 -13.87
CA GLU A 47 7.80 -18.89 -13.59
C GLU A 47 8.41 -18.31 -14.88
N LYS A 48 8.57 -19.13 -15.93
CA LYS A 48 9.11 -18.68 -17.23
C LYS A 48 8.16 -17.71 -17.92
N PHE A 49 6.86 -17.91 -17.77
CA PHE A 49 5.84 -16.99 -18.25
C PHE A 49 5.91 -15.68 -17.45
N GLY A 50 6.01 -15.77 -16.11
CA GLY A 50 6.14 -14.61 -15.23
C GLY A 50 7.35 -13.75 -15.58
N GLU A 51 8.52 -14.36 -15.76
CA GLU A 51 9.74 -13.63 -16.17
C GLU A 51 9.60 -12.91 -17.53
N LYS A 52 8.84 -13.50 -18.45
CA LYS A 52 8.57 -12.86 -19.75
C LYS A 52 7.58 -11.70 -19.65
N MET A 53 6.61 -11.80 -18.77
CA MET A 53 5.57 -10.78 -18.60
C MET A 53 5.98 -9.65 -17.66
N LYS A 54 7.06 -9.81 -16.89
CA LYS A 54 7.51 -8.88 -15.84
C LYS A 54 7.45 -7.40 -16.26
N ASN A 55 7.98 -7.06 -17.43
CA ASN A 55 8.10 -5.69 -17.90
C ASN A 55 6.85 -5.17 -18.64
N SER A 56 5.87 -6.02 -18.88
CA SER A 56 4.62 -5.67 -19.56
C SER A 56 3.38 -5.79 -18.67
N MET A 57 3.58 -6.09 -17.39
CA MET A 57 2.51 -6.02 -16.39
C MET A 57 2.12 -4.58 -16.11
N LEU A 58 0.82 -4.32 -16.10
CA LEU A 58 0.27 -3.00 -15.83
C LEU A 58 -0.53 -2.99 -14.54
N TYR A 59 -0.51 -1.86 -13.89
CA TYR A 59 -1.26 -1.56 -12.68
C TYR A 59 -1.96 -0.22 -12.87
N LYS A 60 -3.19 -0.10 -12.42
CA LYS A 60 -3.90 1.19 -12.38
C LYS A 60 -3.53 1.93 -11.12
N ASN A 61 -3.20 3.21 -11.26
CA ASN A 61 -3.08 4.10 -10.12
C ASN A 61 -4.45 4.72 -9.72
N LEU A 62 -4.47 5.57 -8.69
CA LEU A 62 -5.69 6.24 -8.21
C LEU A 62 -6.34 7.16 -9.26
N ASP A 63 -5.60 7.61 -10.26
CA ASP A 63 -6.11 8.39 -11.39
C ASP A 63 -6.55 7.51 -12.57
N HIS A 64 -6.63 6.19 -12.38
CA HIS A 64 -6.92 5.18 -13.41
C HIS A 64 -5.95 5.14 -14.58
N LYS A 65 -4.74 5.65 -14.41
CA LYS A 65 -3.67 5.54 -15.41
C LYS A 65 -2.93 4.21 -15.25
N TYR A 66 -2.52 3.64 -16.37
CA TYR A 66 -1.75 2.39 -16.37
C TYR A 66 -0.25 2.66 -16.25
N MET A 67 0.37 2.04 -15.27
CA MET A 67 1.79 2.14 -14.96
C MET A 67 2.43 0.76 -14.88
N THR A 68 3.73 0.70 -15.12
CA THR A 68 4.52 -0.51 -14.87
C THR A 68 4.96 -0.56 -13.40
N LEU A 69 5.36 -1.73 -12.91
CA LEU A 69 5.90 -1.86 -11.55
C LEU A 69 7.16 -0.99 -11.35
N GLU A 70 8.01 -0.88 -12.39
CA GLU A 70 9.20 -0.02 -12.33
C GLU A 70 8.85 1.46 -12.17
N ASP A 71 7.79 1.93 -12.82
CA ASP A 71 7.33 3.32 -12.69
C ASP A 71 6.79 3.58 -11.29
N ILE A 72 5.98 2.65 -10.75
CA ILE A 72 5.43 2.73 -9.39
C ILE A 72 6.55 2.76 -8.34
N ILE A 73 7.56 1.89 -8.46
CA ILE A 73 8.71 1.88 -7.53
C ILE A 73 9.49 3.19 -7.59
N LYS A 74 9.63 3.79 -8.77
CA LYS A 74 10.32 5.08 -8.92
C LYS A 74 9.55 6.22 -8.27
N GLU A 75 8.24 6.25 -8.46
CA GLU A 75 7.36 7.24 -7.84
C GLU A 75 7.38 7.10 -6.31
N ALA A 76 7.17 5.90 -5.78
CA ALA A 76 7.20 5.63 -4.35
C ALA A 76 8.54 6.03 -3.70
N LYS A 77 9.68 5.75 -4.36
CA LYS A 77 11.00 6.21 -3.88
C LYS A 77 11.17 7.73 -3.94
N GLY A 78 10.55 8.39 -4.91
CA GLY A 78 10.52 9.85 -5.02
C GLY A 78 9.71 10.48 -3.89
N GLU A 79 8.57 9.92 -3.57
CA GLU A 79 7.69 10.35 -2.48
C GLU A 79 8.35 10.16 -1.11
N GLU A 80 9.00 9.03 -0.85
CA GLU A 80 9.76 8.77 0.38
C GLU A 80 10.93 9.76 0.55
N ALA A 81 11.63 10.10 -0.54
CA ALA A 81 12.74 11.07 -0.50
C ALA A 81 12.25 12.50 -0.22
N ASP A 82 11.06 12.87 -0.71
CA ASP A 82 10.48 14.19 -0.46
C ASP A 82 9.85 14.28 0.94
N ALA A 83 9.27 13.21 1.45
CA ALA A 83 8.81 13.11 2.84
C ALA A 83 9.98 13.23 3.83
N ALA A 84 11.08 12.50 3.59
CA ALA A 84 12.29 12.58 4.42
C ALA A 84 12.92 13.99 4.45
N LYS A 85 12.91 14.71 3.34
CA LYS A 85 13.39 16.11 3.28
C LYS A 85 12.49 17.05 4.08
N THR A 86 11.19 16.77 4.14
CA THR A 86 10.24 17.59 4.91
C THR A 86 10.43 17.37 6.41
N GLU A 87 10.79 16.15 6.82
CA GLU A 87 11.11 15.82 8.22
C GLU A 87 12.47 16.38 8.65
N GLU A 88 13.51 16.31 7.79
CA GLU A 88 14.82 16.93 8.08
C GLU A 88 14.74 18.46 8.21
N ALA A 89 13.90 19.12 7.40
CA ALA A 89 13.70 20.58 7.49
C ALA A 89 13.00 21.01 8.79
N LYS A 90 12.19 20.13 9.40
CA LYS A 90 11.56 20.37 10.72
C LYS A 90 12.47 20.01 11.90
N ALA A 91 13.43 19.10 11.71
CA ALA A 91 14.35 18.67 12.77
C ALA A 91 15.51 19.64 13.01
N GLU A 92 15.78 20.61 12.13
CA GLU A 92 16.82 21.64 12.33
C GLU A 92 16.43 22.75 13.29
N GLU A 93 15.13 22.93 13.61
CA GLU A 93 14.67 23.97 14.55
C GLU A 93 14.63 23.54 16.02
N THR A 94 14.86 22.27 16.34
CA THR A 94 14.85 21.79 17.75
C THR A 94 16.04 20.89 18.06
N LYS A 95 17.25 21.46 18.14
CA LYS A 95 18.37 20.81 18.82
C LYS A 95 18.71 21.54 20.10
N THR A 96 18.25 20.99 21.25
CA THR A 96 18.98 21.08 22.53
C THR A 96 18.71 19.81 23.35
N ASP A 97 19.83 19.08 23.58
CA ASP A 97 20.11 18.16 24.68
C ASP A 97 19.09 17.12 25.16
N ALA A 98 19.35 15.85 24.85
CA ALA A 98 19.39 14.76 25.83
C ALA A 98 20.04 13.49 25.26
N GLU A 99 20.94 12.91 26.07
CA GLU A 99 21.83 11.79 25.78
C GLU A 99 21.11 10.42 25.67
N GLU A 100 21.72 9.59 24.82
CA GLU A 100 21.87 8.12 24.86
C GLU A 100 20.82 7.24 25.54
N SER A 101 20.18 6.43 24.71
CA SER A 101 20.06 5.00 25.00
C SER A 101 20.15 4.18 23.71
N LYS A 102 21.26 3.47 23.59
CA LYS A 102 21.48 2.45 22.55
C LYS A 102 20.60 1.25 22.85
N ASP A 103 19.70 0.94 21.94
CA ASP A 103 19.27 -0.45 21.79
C ASP A 103 19.50 -0.87 20.33
N ALA A 104 20.24 -1.96 20.21
CA ALA A 104 20.63 -2.52 18.93
C ALA A 104 19.46 -3.35 18.41
N ASP A 105 18.68 -2.76 17.49
CA ASP A 105 17.79 -3.54 16.66
C ASP A 105 18.27 -3.51 15.20
N ALA A 106 18.18 -4.69 14.58
CA ALA A 106 18.73 -4.95 13.26
C ALA A 106 18.23 -3.90 12.28
N LYS A 107 19.12 -3.33 11.47
CA LYS A 107 18.76 -2.58 10.26
C LYS A 107 17.95 -3.51 9.35
N GLU A 108 16.64 -3.51 9.49
CA GLU A 108 15.76 -3.91 8.39
C GLU A 108 16.05 -2.90 7.26
N GLU A 109 16.49 -3.41 6.12
CA GLU A 109 16.61 -2.60 4.91
C GLU A 109 15.23 -1.99 4.64
N GLU A 110 15.15 -0.69 4.64
CA GLU A 110 13.91 0.09 4.51
C GLU A 110 13.30 -0.23 3.14
N LYS A 111 12.27 -1.08 3.13
CA LYS A 111 11.61 -1.53 1.91
C LYS A 111 10.72 -0.42 1.37
N THR A 112 10.77 -0.20 0.08
CA THR A 112 9.88 0.74 -0.60
C THR A 112 8.42 0.29 -0.42
N ARG A 113 7.60 1.14 0.16
CA ARG A 113 6.19 0.87 0.45
C ARG A 113 5.34 1.22 -0.75
N ILE A 114 4.54 0.28 -1.23
CA ILE A 114 3.56 0.50 -2.29
C ILE A 114 2.17 0.26 -1.70
N PHE A 115 1.33 1.28 -1.76
CA PHE A 115 -0.03 1.18 -1.26
C PHE A 115 -0.97 0.61 -2.32
N TYR A 116 -1.98 -0.16 -1.87
CA TYR A 116 -2.99 -0.70 -2.77
C TYR A 116 -4.41 -0.63 -2.21
N VAL A 117 -5.35 -0.51 -3.15
CA VAL A 117 -6.79 -0.43 -2.92
C VAL A 117 -7.46 -1.69 -3.44
N THR A 118 -8.35 -2.29 -2.66
CA THR A 118 -9.12 -3.48 -3.05
C THR A 118 -10.56 -3.15 -3.43
N ASP A 119 -11.13 -2.09 -2.87
CA ASP A 119 -12.49 -1.63 -3.14
C ASP A 119 -12.52 -0.09 -3.07
N GLU A 120 -12.63 0.55 -4.23
CA GLU A 120 -12.59 2.01 -4.33
C GLU A 120 -13.78 2.69 -3.62
N VAL A 121 -14.92 2.01 -3.51
CA VAL A 121 -16.11 2.59 -2.86
C VAL A 121 -15.95 2.53 -1.34
N GLN A 122 -15.60 1.38 -0.80
CA GLN A 122 -15.43 1.20 0.64
C GLN A 122 -14.23 1.96 1.18
N GLN A 123 -13.16 2.07 0.38
CA GLN A 123 -11.92 2.74 0.75
C GLN A 123 -11.82 4.19 0.25
N SER A 124 -12.93 4.76 -0.24
CA SER A 124 -12.96 6.11 -0.84
C SER A 124 -12.42 7.21 0.07
N GLN A 125 -12.65 7.11 1.37
CA GLN A 125 -12.15 8.06 2.35
C GLN A 125 -10.61 8.07 2.38
N TYR A 126 -9.99 6.89 2.41
CA TYR A 126 -8.53 6.75 2.39
C TYR A 126 -7.93 7.21 1.05
N ILE A 127 -8.61 6.89 -0.07
CA ILE A 127 -8.21 7.37 -1.40
C ILE A 127 -8.15 8.89 -1.45
N ASN A 128 -9.18 9.57 -0.92
CA ASN A 128 -9.22 11.03 -0.89
C ASN A 128 -8.10 11.61 -0.03
N MET A 129 -7.78 10.99 1.10
CA MET A 129 -6.68 11.40 1.97
C MET A 129 -5.32 11.27 1.27
N PHE A 130 -5.07 10.15 0.59
CA PHE A 130 -3.85 9.92 -0.19
C PHE A 130 -3.71 10.96 -1.30
N LYS A 131 -4.77 11.19 -2.08
CA LYS A 131 -4.78 12.22 -3.14
C LYS A 131 -4.55 13.64 -2.60
N ALA A 132 -5.12 13.98 -1.45
CA ALA A 132 -4.91 15.29 -0.82
C ALA A 132 -3.46 15.52 -0.40
N GLN A 133 -2.72 14.45 -0.11
CA GLN A 133 -1.30 14.51 0.24
C GLN A 133 -0.35 14.30 -0.95
N GLY A 134 -0.89 14.14 -2.15
CA GLY A 134 -0.10 13.87 -3.35
C GLY A 134 0.49 12.46 -3.37
N GLN A 135 0.00 11.55 -2.53
CA GLN A 135 0.41 10.14 -2.52
C GLN A 135 -0.44 9.32 -3.48
N ASP A 136 0.15 8.28 -4.06
CA ASP A 136 -0.54 7.38 -4.99
C ASP A 136 -0.66 5.96 -4.42
N ALA A 137 -1.58 5.19 -4.99
CA ALA A 137 -1.79 3.78 -4.67
C ALA A 137 -2.25 3.03 -5.92
N ILE A 138 -2.07 1.71 -5.95
CA ILE A 138 -2.50 0.87 -7.06
C ILE A 138 -3.84 0.20 -6.78
N ILE A 139 -4.68 0.08 -7.80
CA ILE A 139 -6.00 -0.53 -7.72
C ILE A 139 -5.90 -2.01 -8.05
N LEU A 140 -6.25 -2.87 -7.09
CA LEU A 140 -6.16 -4.34 -7.17
C LEU A 140 -7.48 -4.97 -6.72
N THR A 141 -8.45 -5.05 -7.62
CA THR A 141 -9.83 -5.45 -7.29
C THR A 141 -10.14 -6.93 -7.48
N HIS A 142 -9.23 -7.70 -8.05
CA HIS A 142 -9.47 -9.12 -8.34
C HIS A 142 -9.01 -10.03 -7.19
N ASN A 143 -9.74 -11.10 -6.93
CA ASN A 143 -9.39 -12.08 -5.89
C ASN A 143 -7.99 -12.69 -6.05
N ILE A 144 -7.47 -12.75 -7.28
CA ILE A 144 -6.13 -13.26 -7.57
C ILE A 144 -5.03 -12.31 -7.09
N ASP A 145 -5.34 -11.04 -6.88
CA ASP A 145 -4.35 -10.01 -6.58
C ASP A 145 -3.66 -10.25 -5.25
N SER A 146 -4.33 -10.79 -4.24
CA SER A 146 -3.68 -11.12 -2.96
C SER A 146 -2.57 -12.17 -3.10
N ALA A 147 -2.81 -13.22 -3.89
CA ALA A 147 -1.77 -14.21 -4.18
C ALA A 147 -0.66 -13.61 -5.05
N PHE A 148 -1.03 -12.70 -5.96
CA PHE A 148 -0.10 -12.05 -6.85
C PHE A 148 0.80 -11.04 -6.13
N ILE A 149 0.29 -10.30 -5.14
CA ILE A 149 1.09 -9.44 -4.25
C ILE A 149 2.18 -10.27 -3.56
N THR A 150 1.82 -11.40 -2.95
CA THR A 150 2.79 -12.28 -2.29
C THR A 150 3.87 -12.77 -3.27
N TYR A 151 3.49 -13.08 -4.50
CA TYR A 151 4.45 -13.44 -5.56
C TYR A 151 5.39 -12.27 -5.90
N LEU A 152 4.86 -11.05 -6.02
CA LEU A 152 5.66 -9.86 -6.31
C LEU A 152 6.66 -9.56 -5.18
N GLU A 153 6.26 -9.64 -3.92
CA GLU A 153 7.14 -9.43 -2.75
C GLU A 153 8.25 -10.48 -2.67
N GLN A 154 7.98 -11.73 -3.08
CA GLN A 154 9.01 -12.76 -3.17
C GLN A 154 10.04 -12.48 -4.27
N LYS A 155 9.61 -11.89 -5.38
CA LYS A 155 10.49 -11.55 -6.53
C LYS A 155 11.21 -10.21 -6.34
N HIS A 156 10.61 -9.28 -5.62
CA HIS A 156 11.09 -7.93 -5.36
C HIS A 156 11.16 -7.71 -3.84
N GLN A 157 12.23 -8.22 -3.21
CA GLN A 157 12.40 -8.16 -1.75
C GLN A 157 12.55 -6.74 -1.23
N GLU A 158 12.91 -5.81 -2.12
CA GLU A 158 13.03 -4.37 -1.87
C GLU A 158 11.68 -3.65 -1.78
N VAL A 159 10.56 -4.33 -2.05
CA VAL A 159 9.22 -3.75 -2.07
C VAL A 159 8.32 -4.43 -1.04
N GLN A 160 7.44 -3.65 -0.43
CA GLN A 160 6.38 -4.13 0.45
C GLN A 160 5.05 -3.52 0.01
N PHE A 161 4.02 -4.37 -0.14
CA PHE A 161 2.67 -3.91 -0.47
C PHE A 161 1.82 -3.76 0.79
N LEU A 162 1.26 -2.57 0.98
CA LEU A 162 0.42 -2.24 2.13
C LEU A 162 -0.98 -1.85 1.65
N ARG A 163 -2.01 -2.43 2.28
CA ARG A 163 -3.39 -2.03 1.97
C ARG A 163 -3.64 -0.64 2.55
N ILE A 164 -4.28 0.23 1.75
CA ILE A 164 -4.47 1.65 2.08
C ILE A 164 -5.19 1.89 3.42
N ASP A 165 -5.96 0.93 3.90
CA ASP A 165 -6.73 0.98 5.16
C ASP A 165 -6.16 0.08 6.27
N ALA A 166 -5.02 -0.57 6.05
CA ALA A 166 -4.44 -1.50 7.04
C ALA A 166 -3.93 -0.80 8.30
N ASP A 167 -3.28 0.34 8.13
CA ASP A 167 -2.88 1.27 9.18
C ASP A 167 -2.85 2.68 8.59
N VAL A 168 -3.20 3.69 9.39
CA VAL A 168 -3.01 5.07 8.97
C VAL A 168 -1.51 5.30 8.89
N HIS A 169 -1.02 5.57 7.69
CA HIS A 169 0.41 5.76 7.44
C HIS A 169 0.95 6.93 8.28
N ASP A 170 2.18 6.83 8.73
CA ASP A 170 2.76 7.84 9.61
C ASP A 170 2.77 9.26 8.99
N SER A 171 2.88 9.34 7.65
CA SER A 171 2.77 10.62 6.94
C SER A 171 1.38 11.27 7.02
N LEU A 172 0.32 10.48 7.27
CA LEU A 172 -1.05 10.97 7.45
C LEU A 172 -1.34 11.42 8.88
N LYS A 173 -0.51 11.03 9.83
CA LYS A 173 -0.66 11.39 11.23
C LYS A 173 -0.14 12.79 11.47
N ASP A 174 -0.85 13.54 12.30
CA ASP A 174 -0.39 14.81 12.84
C ASP A 174 0.25 14.61 14.22
N GLU A 175 1.36 15.27 14.45
CA GLU A 175 1.96 15.28 15.78
C GLU A 175 1.07 16.13 16.72
N VAL A 176 0.64 15.50 17.82
CA VAL A 176 -0.09 16.21 18.86
C VAL A 176 0.85 17.13 19.59
N ALA A 177 0.64 18.45 19.47
CA ALA A 177 1.43 19.45 20.18
C ALA A 177 1.39 19.20 21.69
N GLU A 178 2.45 19.58 22.41
CA GLU A 178 2.60 19.25 23.85
C GLU A 178 1.48 19.83 24.72
N ASP A 179 0.97 20.98 24.34
CA ASP A 179 -0.14 21.69 24.99
C ASP A 179 -1.51 21.02 24.71
N GLU A 180 -1.65 20.26 23.62
CA GLU A 180 -2.87 19.54 23.26
C GLU A 180 -2.86 18.06 23.75
N LYS A 181 -1.75 17.52 24.22
CA LYS A 181 -1.60 16.11 24.62
C LYS A 181 -2.60 15.68 25.71
N GLU A 182 -2.85 16.53 26.71
CA GLU A 182 -3.78 16.20 27.79
C GLU A 182 -5.24 16.14 27.30
N GLU A 183 -5.63 17.05 26.43
CA GLU A 183 -6.98 17.10 25.87
C GLU A 183 -7.20 15.94 24.88
N PHE A 184 -6.21 15.66 24.06
CA PHE A 184 -6.22 14.51 23.14
C PHE A 184 -6.31 13.19 23.89
N GLN A 185 -5.56 13.02 25.01
CA GLN A 185 -5.62 11.82 25.84
C GLN A 185 -7.02 11.63 26.46
N LYS A 186 -7.62 12.67 26.99
CA LYS A 186 -8.99 12.60 27.54
C LYS A 186 -10.02 12.22 26.49
N THR A 187 -9.88 12.77 25.29
CA THR A 187 -10.73 12.42 24.14
C THR A 187 -10.54 10.97 23.72
N THR A 188 -9.29 10.51 23.66
CA THR A 188 -8.93 9.11 23.37
C THR A 188 -9.57 8.17 24.38
N ASP A 189 -9.40 8.42 25.67
CA ASP A 189 -9.94 7.57 26.74
C ASP A 189 -11.48 7.51 26.66
N SER A 190 -12.13 8.64 26.43
CA SER A 190 -13.59 8.68 26.25
C SER A 190 -14.07 7.90 25.05
N LEU A 191 -13.38 7.99 23.90
CA LEU A 191 -13.70 7.21 22.69
C LEU A 191 -13.49 5.72 22.93
N VAL A 192 -12.38 5.32 23.56
CA VAL A 192 -12.09 3.93 23.90
C VAL A 192 -13.21 3.33 24.77
N GLU A 193 -13.68 4.06 25.80
CA GLU A 193 -14.78 3.62 26.65
C GLU A 193 -16.09 3.47 25.90
N ILE A 194 -16.44 4.45 25.04
CA ILE A 194 -17.66 4.42 24.22
C ILE A 194 -17.63 3.18 23.27
N PHE A 195 -16.55 2.97 22.54
CA PHE A 195 -16.45 1.86 21.62
C PHE A 195 -16.48 0.50 22.32
N ARG A 196 -15.80 0.35 23.45
CA ARG A 196 -15.84 -0.88 24.25
C ARG A 196 -17.24 -1.18 24.78
N LYS A 197 -17.95 -0.17 25.24
CA LYS A 197 -19.30 -0.29 25.76
C LYS A 197 -20.31 -0.64 24.67
N GLU A 198 -20.29 0.08 23.54
CA GLU A 198 -21.25 -0.13 22.46
C GLU A 198 -21.04 -1.46 21.72
N LEU A 199 -19.78 -1.90 21.58
CA LEU A 199 -19.45 -3.18 20.95
C LEU A 199 -19.45 -4.35 21.94
N GLY A 200 -19.65 -4.12 23.23
CA GLY A 200 -19.72 -5.16 24.26
C GLY A 200 -18.42 -5.95 24.43
N ASN A 201 -17.28 -5.37 24.08
CA ASN A 201 -15.97 -6.03 24.14
C ASN A 201 -14.97 -5.18 24.91
N GLU A 202 -14.76 -5.51 26.18
CA GLU A 202 -13.82 -4.81 27.08
C GLU A 202 -12.36 -4.91 26.65
N LYS A 203 -12.01 -5.96 25.89
CA LYS A 203 -10.65 -6.19 25.39
C LYS A 203 -10.41 -5.65 23.99
N LEU A 204 -11.34 -4.85 23.45
CA LEU A 204 -11.18 -4.25 22.14
C LEU A 204 -9.98 -3.29 22.14
N ASP A 205 -9.06 -3.51 21.23
CA ASP A 205 -7.96 -2.59 20.97
C ASP A 205 -8.45 -1.45 20.07
N VAL A 206 -8.45 -0.23 20.61
CA VAL A 206 -8.91 0.98 19.93
C VAL A 206 -7.73 1.93 19.86
N LYS A 207 -7.28 2.24 18.66
CA LYS A 207 -6.22 3.20 18.40
C LYS A 207 -6.84 4.50 17.86
N VAL A 208 -6.52 5.62 18.47
CA VAL A 208 -7.00 6.94 18.06
C VAL A 208 -5.79 7.74 17.55
N GLU A 209 -5.88 8.24 16.32
CA GLU A 209 -4.81 8.99 15.65
C GLU A 209 -5.32 10.35 15.20
N LYS A 210 -4.50 11.41 15.36
CA LYS A 210 -4.77 12.73 14.79
C LYS A 210 -4.29 12.76 13.33
N LEU A 211 -5.10 13.30 12.43
CA LEU A 211 -4.80 13.36 10.99
C LEU A 211 -4.49 14.80 10.57
N LYS A 212 -3.61 14.94 9.56
CA LYS A 212 -3.18 16.22 8.99
C LYS A 212 -4.20 16.87 8.05
N ASP A 213 -5.38 16.28 7.82
CA ASP A 213 -6.34 16.78 6.85
C ASP A 213 -7.29 17.80 7.46
N GLU A 214 -7.27 19.02 6.94
CA GLU A 214 -8.15 20.13 7.37
C GLU A 214 -9.63 19.94 6.97
N ASN A 215 -9.92 19.06 6.01
CA ASN A 215 -11.27 18.84 5.46
C ASN A 215 -12.00 17.63 6.03
N VAL A 216 -11.32 16.79 6.80
CA VAL A 216 -11.88 15.59 7.45
C VAL A 216 -11.79 15.79 8.97
N ALA A 217 -12.67 15.16 9.74
CA ALA A 217 -12.50 15.08 11.18
C ALA A 217 -11.06 14.70 11.50
N SER A 218 -10.32 15.61 12.16
CA SER A 218 -8.88 15.50 12.41
C SER A 218 -8.48 14.32 13.32
N MET A 219 -9.31 13.29 13.36
CA MET A 219 -9.14 12.12 14.23
C MET A 219 -9.64 10.86 13.54
N ALA A 220 -8.79 9.85 13.45
CA ALA A 220 -9.15 8.51 12.99
C ALA A 220 -9.21 7.54 14.19
N VAL A 221 -10.18 6.64 14.18
CA VAL A 221 -10.31 5.57 15.17
C VAL A 221 -10.16 4.24 14.48
N LEU A 222 -9.14 3.47 14.85
CA LEU A 222 -8.85 2.14 14.33
C LEU A 222 -9.26 1.09 15.37
N LEU A 223 -10.16 0.18 14.96
CA LEU A 223 -10.59 -0.93 15.77
C LEU A 223 -9.84 -2.19 15.34
N ARG A 224 -9.02 -2.77 16.22
CA ARG A 224 -8.30 -4.00 15.97
C ARG A 224 -8.98 -5.18 16.67
N LYS A 225 -9.15 -6.28 15.94
CA LYS A 225 -9.53 -7.55 16.57
C LYS A 225 -8.32 -8.12 17.29
N THR A 226 -8.45 -8.42 18.57
CA THR A 226 -7.46 -9.17 19.30
C THR A 226 -7.31 -10.58 18.71
N GLU A 227 -6.11 -11.19 18.78
CA GLU A 227 -5.81 -12.50 18.16
C GLU A 227 -6.72 -13.65 18.64
N GLU A 228 -7.41 -13.50 19.77
CA GLU A 228 -8.37 -14.49 20.29
C GLU A 228 -9.60 -14.71 19.40
N CYS A 229 -9.90 -13.83 18.44
CA CYS A 229 -11.01 -13.99 17.49
C CYS A 229 -10.64 -14.77 16.21
N ARG A 230 -9.45 -15.35 16.14
CA ARG A 230 -8.98 -16.16 14.99
C ARG A 230 -9.18 -17.68 15.16
N ARG A 231 -9.95 -18.14 16.15
CA ARG A 231 -10.31 -19.55 16.32
C ARG A 231 -11.71 -19.83 15.90
#